data_98a6f96bbe821c3f0b84393575c8ba80
#
_entry.id   98a6f96bbe821c3f0b84393575c8ba80
#
_cell.length_a   1.000
_cell.length_b   1.000
_cell.length_c   1.000
_cell.angle_alpha   90.00
_cell.angle_beta   90.00
_cell.angle_gamma   90.00
#
_symmetry.space_group_name_H-M   'P 1'
#
loop_
_entity.id
_entity.type
_entity.pdbx_description
1 polymer ?
#
loop_
_entity_poly.entity_id
_entity_poly.type
_entity_poly.pdbx_seq_one_letter_code
_entity_poly.pdbx_strand_id
1 'polypeptide(L)'
;METEMIRVAGAQPGGEWRFSVLDRACLNMVIKGMWLFHGRLDAAAMKESFARLLGYYPHLCGRVMRGEAVACDNSGVPFAVDEAPRCRLEQAVLMPDAPKRFGAHFDLSGFKRGRQAPLSVRLTRLADGTVLSLHGAHGCMDGDAFYTLVENWGRLHRGEPVVQPVADQSLLPQPATLSAGE
;
A
#
# COMPACT_ATOMS: atom_id res chain seq x y z
N MET A 1 -10.64 5.58 -16.16
CA MET A 1 -9.73 4.98 -15.15
C MET A 1 -9.08 3.74 -15.74
N GLU A 2 -7.78 3.73 -15.84
CA GLU A 2 -6.96 2.59 -16.30
C GLU A 2 -6.27 1.98 -15.08
N THR A 3 -6.25 0.66 -14.96
CA THR A 3 -5.63 -0.04 -13.83
C THR A 3 -4.61 -1.05 -14.34
N GLU A 4 -3.41 -1.00 -13.79
CA GLU A 4 -2.30 -1.89 -14.08
C GLU A 4 -1.83 -2.60 -12.81
N MET A 5 -1.37 -3.84 -12.94
CA MET A 5 -0.78 -4.58 -11.82
C MET A 5 0.73 -4.34 -11.77
N ILE A 6 1.17 -3.54 -10.82
CA ILE A 6 2.59 -3.24 -10.64
C ILE A 6 3.24 -4.35 -9.82
N ARG A 7 4.36 -4.84 -10.31
CA ARG A 7 5.16 -5.93 -9.72
C ARG A 7 6.54 -5.43 -9.32
N VAL A 8 7.22 -6.17 -8.44
CA VAL A 8 8.62 -5.90 -8.10
C VAL A 8 9.47 -5.89 -9.37
N ALA A 9 10.31 -4.86 -9.49
CA ALA A 9 11.31 -4.79 -10.55
C ALA A 9 12.53 -5.65 -10.20
N GLY A 10 12.94 -6.54 -11.10
CA GLY A 10 14.12 -7.41 -10.92
C GLY A 10 13.79 -8.79 -10.36
N ALA A 11 14.66 -9.31 -9.47
CA ALA A 11 14.50 -10.64 -8.89
C ALA A 11 13.19 -10.76 -8.12
N GLN A 12 12.46 -11.85 -8.36
CA GLN A 12 11.19 -12.07 -7.67
C GLN A 12 11.44 -12.38 -6.18
N PRO A 13 10.75 -11.69 -5.27
CA PRO A 13 10.74 -12.07 -3.87
C PRO A 13 10.08 -13.44 -3.74
N GLY A 14 10.55 -14.23 -2.78
CA GLY A 14 9.96 -15.51 -2.44
C GLY A 14 9.66 -15.57 -0.94
N GLY A 15 9.05 -16.67 -0.52
CA GLY A 15 8.74 -16.93 0.89
C GLY A 15 7.38 -16.44 1.34
N GLU A 16 7.19 -16.42 2.65
CA GLU A 16 5.94 -16.06 3.31
C GLU A 16 6.19 -14.99 4.35
N TRP A 17 5.29 -14.02 4.43
CA TRP A 17 5.22 -13.08 5.53
C TRP A 17 4.07 -13.50 6.45
N ARG A 18 4.39 -14.01 7.64
CA ARG A 18 3.40 -14.57 8.59
C ARG A 18 2.79 -13.46 9.43
N PHE A 19 1.48 -13.55 9.65
CA PHE A 19 0.78 -12.61 10.54
C PHE A 19 1.08 -12.93 12.01
N SER A 20 1.50 -11.93 12.76
CA SER A 20 1.53 -11.96 14.22
C SER A 20 0.11 -11.98 14.79
N VAL A 21 -0.04 -12.12 16.10
CA VAL A 21 -1.34 -12.02 16.79
C VAL A 21 -1.97 -10.64 16.57
N LEU A 22 -1.15 -9.57 16.62
CA LEU A 22 -1.61 -8.20 16.42
C LEU A 22 -2.04 -7.95 14.97
N ASP A 23 -1.27 -8.45 14.00
CA ASP A 23 -1.62 -8.34 12.58
C ASP A 23 -2.98 -8.97 12.30
N ARG A 24 -3.23 -10.16 12.86
CA ARG A 24 -4.51 -10.86 12.72
C ARG A 24 -5.68 -10.09 13.33
N ALA A 25 -5.47 -9.43 14.46
CA ALA A 25 -6.50 -8.56 15.06
C ALA A 25 -6.87 -7.39 14.14
N CYS A 26 -5.92 -6.89 13.34
CA CYS A 26 -6.08 -5.77 12.42
C CYS A 26 -6.51 -6.16 10.99
N LEU A 27 -6.69 -7.45 10.68
CA LEU A 27 -7.05 -7.92 9.32
C LEU A 27 -8.41 -7.41 8.80
N ASN A 28 -9.27 -6.91 9.67
CA ASN A 28 -10.56 -6.32 9.31
C ASN A 28 -10.51 -4.80 9.13
N MET A 29 -9.33 -4.20 9.26
CA MET A 29 -9.13 -2.77 9.18
C MET A 29 -8.41 -2.39 7.89
N VAL A 30 -8.78 -1.23 7.33
CA VAL A 30 -8.12 -0.64 6.15
C VAL A 30 -7.51 0.69 6.55
N ILE A 31 -6.20 0.82 6.36
CA ILE A 31 -5.51 2.09 6.47
C ILE A 31 -5.61 2.83 5.14
N LYS A 32 -5.87 4.14 5.19
CA LYS A 32 -6.10 4.98 4.01
C LYS A 32 -5.31 6.26 4.12
N GLY A 33 -4.64 6.63 3.04
CA GLY A 33 -3.95 7.90 2.91
C GLY A 33 -4.27 8.58 1.59
N MET A 34 -4.22 9.91 1.60
CA MET A 34 -4.40 10.73 0.41
C MET A 34 -3.47 11.94 0.50
N TRP A 35 -2.71 12.16 -0.55
CA TRP A 35 -1.76 13.27 -0.70
C TRP A 35 -2.13 14.08 -1.92
N LEU A 36 -2.06 15.39 -1.79
CA LEU A 36 -2.40 16.34 -2.82
C LEU A 36 -1.14 17.10 -3.22
N PHE A 37 -0.87 17.15 -4.52
CA PHE A 37 0.33 17.78 -5.08
C PHE A 37 -0.06 18.88 -6.06
N HIS A 38 0.63 20.02 -5.99
CA HIS A 38 0.61 20.99 -7.08
C HIS A 38 1.29 20.39 -8.31
N GLY A 39 0.73 20.66 -9.49
CA GLY A 39 1.25 20.13 -10.74
C GLY A 39 0.90 18.66 -11.00
N ARG A 40 1.30 18.19 -12.17
CA ARG A 40 1.00 16.84 -12.66
C ARG A 40 2.16 15.90 -12.38
N LEU A 41 1.91 14.88 -11.57
CA LEU A 41 2.86 13.78 -11.41
C LEU A 41 2.86 12.91 -12.68
N ASP A 42 4.07 12.50 -13.10
CA ASP A 42 4.21 11.55 -14.20
C ASP A 42 3.86 10.15 -13.73
N ALA A 43 2.77 9.60 -14.27
CA ALA A 43 2.28 8.29 -13.89
C ALA A 43 3.25 7.15 -14.24
N ALA A 44 4.02 7.28 -15.34
CA ALA A 44 5.00 6.25 -15.72
C ALA A 44 6.17 6.24 -14.72
N ALA A 45 6.73 7.40 -14.40
CA ALA A 45 7.79 7.53 -13.41
C ALA A 45 7.33 7.12 -12.00
N MET A 46 6.07 7.42 -11.64
CA MET A 46 5.47 6.97 -10.37
C MET A 46 5.34 5.45 -10.32
N LYS A 47 4.87 4.80 -11.37
CA LYS A 47 4.78 3.33 -11.47
C LYS A 47 6.15 2.67 -11.40
N GLU A 48 7.15 3.22 -12.10
CA GLU A 48 8.52 2.70 -12.09
C GLU A 48 9.14 2.77 -10.70
N SER A 49 9.07 3.94 -10.05
CA SER A 49 9.57 4.10 -8.67
C SER A 49 8.81 3.23 -7.67
N PHE A 50 7.50 3.02 -7.87
CA PHE A 50 6.68 2.13 -7.07
C PHE A 50 7.10 0.65 -7.25
N ALA A 51 7.39 0.21 -8.47
CA ALA A 51 7.90 -1.14 -8.73
C ALA A 51 9.23 -1.41 -8.01
N ARG A 52 10.11 -0.40 -7.92
CA ARG A 52 11.35 -0.46 -7.12
C ARG A 52 11.08 -0.50 -5.63
N LEU A 53 10.12 0.30 -5.14
CA LEU A 53 9.71 0.31 -3.74
C LEU A 53 9.23 -1.07 -3.27
N LEU A 54 8.43 -1.75 -4.09
CA LEU A 54 7.88 -3.06 -3.77
C LEU A 54 8.96 -4.13 -3.52
N GLY A 55 10.17 -3.94 -4.03
CA GLY A 55 11.33 -4.80 -3.72
C GLY A 55 11.74 -4.75 -2.24
N TYR A 56 11.47 -3.66 -1.53
CA TYR A 56 11.71 -3.52 -0.10
C TYR A 56 10.54 -4.02 0.76
N TYR A 57 9.36 -4.22 0.15
CA TYR A 57 8.12 -4.62 0.80
C TYR A 57 7.45 -5.78 0.06
N PRO A 58 8.13 -6.94 -0.10
CA PRO A 58 7.65 -8.02 -0.98
C PRO A 58 6.28 -8.57 -0.57
N HIS A 59 5.92 -8.55 0.71
CA HIS A 59 4.61 -8.97 1.21
C HIS A 59 3.47 -8.11 0.64
N LEU A 60 3.70 -6.84 0.28
CA LEU A 60 2.67 -5.97 -0.29
C LEU A 60 2.30 -6.35 -1.74
N CYS A 61 3.19 -7.08 -2.46
CA CYS A 61 2.94 -7.62 -3.79
C CYS A 61 2.25 -8.99 -3.81
N GLY A 62 2.07 -9.59 -2.64
CA GLY A 62 1.63 -10.96 -2.50
C GLY A 62 0.11 -11.13 -2.37
N ARG A 63 -0.26 -12.33 -1.96
CA ARG A 63 -1.66 -12.71 -1.69
C ARG A 63 -1.78 -13.43 -0.36
N VAL A 64 -2.87 -13.13 0.36
CA VAL A 64 -3.16 -13.81 1.64
C VAL A 64 -3.40 -15.29 1.41
N MET A 65 -2.78 -16.10 2.27
CA MET A 65 -2.95 -17.55 2.33
C MET A 65 -3.65 -17.92 3.64
N ARG A 66 -4.84 -18.49 3.52
CA ARG A 66 -5.62 -19.06 4.66
C ARG A 66 -5.80 -18.10 5.86
N GLY A 67 -5.60 -16.79 5.68
CA GLY A 67 -5.68 -15.81 6.77
C GLY A 67 -4.50 -15.83 7.76
N GLU A 68 -3.42 -16.58 7.46
CA GLU A 68 -2.28 -16.77 8.37
C GLU A 68 -1.00 -16.07 7.89
N ALA A 69 -0.86 -15.90 6.58
CA ALA A 69 0.32 -15.31 5.97
C ALA A 69 0.00 -14.64 4.63
N VAL A 70 0.96 -13.90 4.11
CA VAL A 70 0.98 -13.43 2.72
C VAL A 70 2.08 -14.20 1.98
N ALA A 71 1.73 -14.87 0.87
CA ALA A 71 2.73 -15.39 -0.06
C ALA A 71 3.37 -14.21 -0.78
N CYS A 72 4.71 -14.12 -0.72
CA CYS A 72 5.47 -13.09 -1.45
C CYS A 72 5.70 -13.54 -2.90
N ASP A 73 4.60 -13.77 -3.64
CA ASP A 73 4.58 -14.38 -4.98
C ASP A 73 4.65 -13.39 -6.13
N ASN A 74 4.83 -12.09 -5.81
CA ASN A 74 4.87 -11.01 -6.79
C ASN A 74 3.63 -10.96 -7.73
N SER A 75 2.46 -11.32 -7.24
CA SER A 75 1.20 -11.24 -8.00
C SER A 75 0.84 -9.80 -8.39
N GLY A 76 1.42 -8.82 -7.72
CA GLY A 76 1.34 -7.40 -8.06
C GLY A 76 0.27 -6.63 -7.29
N VAL A 77 0.46 -5.30 -7.26
CA VAL A 77 -0.41 -4.30 -6.61
C VAL A 77 -1.20 -3.53 -7.67
N PRO A 78 -2.52 -3.38 -7.54
CA PRO A 78 -3.30 -2.59 -8.48
C PRO A 78 -2.94 -1.09 -8.35
N PHE A 79 -2.58 -0.50 -9.48
CA PHE A 79 -2.29 0.91 -9.63
C PHE A 79 -3.23 1.51 -10.67
N ALA A 80 -4.15 2.33 -10.22
CA ALA A 80 -5.11 3.01 -11.09
C ALA A 80 -4.64 4.41 -11.45
N VAL A 81 -4.79 4.79 -12.71
CA VAL A 81 -4.63 6.18 -13.18
C VAL A 81 -5.98 6.69 -13.65
N ASP A 82 -6.35 7.87 -13.18
CA ASP A 82 -7.62 8.50 -13.48
C ASP A 82 -7.45 9.99 -13.81
N GLU A 83 -8.44 10.56 -14.47
CA GLU A 83 -8.45 11.96 -14.90
C GLU A 83 -9.70 12.66 -14.35
N ALA A 84 -9.48 13.83 -13.74
CA ALA A 84 -10.54 14.73 -13.30
C ALA A 84 -10.24 16.18 -13.78
N PRO A 85 -10.19 16.44 -15.11
CA PRO A 85 -9.67 17.69 -15.68
C PRO A 85 -10.52 18.91 -15.37
N ARG A 86 -11.73 18.73 -14.84
CA ARG A 86 -12.63 19.82 -14.42
C ARG A 86 -12.52 20.12 -12.93
N CYS A 87 -11.76 19.34 -12.17
CA CYS A 87 -11.57 19.56 -10.73
C CYS A 87 -10.22 20.22 -10.50
N ARG A 88 -10.19 21.34 -9.78
CA ARG A 88 -8.97 22.00 -9.33
C ARG A 88 -8.54 21.48 -7.97
N LEU A 89 -7.26 21.60 -7.66
CA LEU A 89 -6.68 21.13 -6.39
C LEU A 89 -7.39 21.74 -5.18
N GLU A 90 -7.62 23.05 -5.20
CA GLU A 90 -8.35 23.75 -4.14
C GLU A 90 -9.75 23.16 -3.90
N GLN A 91 -10.48 22.84 -4.96
CA GLN A 91 -11.78 22.21 -4.88
C GLN A 91 -11.68 20.82 -4.26
N ALA A 92 -10.65 20.04 -4.64
CA ALA A 92 -10.43 18.71 -4.08
C ALA A 92 -10.12 18.76 -2.57
N VAL A 93 -9.35 19.75 -2.10
CA VAL A 93 -9.05 19.97 -0.68
C VAL A 93 -10.32 20.26 0.13
N LEU A 94 -11.20 21.10 -0.40
CA LEU A 94 -12.41 21.54 0.29
C LEU A 94 -13.59 20.57 0.14
N MET A 95 -13.45 19.53 -0.67
CA MET A 95 -14.53 18.58 -0.97
C MET A 95 -14.73 17.57 0.18
N PRO A 96 -15.87 17.55 0.86
CA PRO A 96 -16.12 16.63 1.99
C PRO A 96 -16.08 15.15 1.59
N ASP A 97 -16.42 14.82 0.34
CA ASP A 97 -16.42 13.46 -0.21
C ASP A 97 -15.15 13.11 -1.01
N ALA A 98 -14.09 13.95 -0.95
CA ALA A 98 -12.82 13.71 -1.62
C ALA A 98 -12.26 12.30 -1.37
N PRO A 99 -12.29 11.74 -0.13
CA PRO A 99 -11.82 10.38 0.10
C PRO A 99 -12.63 9.31 -0.64
N LYS A 100 -13.91 9.51 -0.86
CA LYS A 100 -14.75 8.62 -1.66
C LYS A 100 -14.50 8.79 -3.15
N ARG A 101 -14.32 10.03 -3.60
CA ARG A 101 -14.17 10.37 -5.03
C ARG A 101 -12.78 10.01 -5.57
N PHE A 102 -11.72 10.27 -4.81
CA PHE A 102 -10.32 10.11 -5.24
C PHE A 102 -9.59 8.96 -4.54
N GLY A 103 -10.22 8.30 -3.57
CA GLY A 103 -9.62 7.17 -2.85
C GLY A 103 -9.32 5.99 -3.76
N ALA A 104 -8.25 5.26 -3.45
CA ALA A 104 -7.95 4.00 -4.10
C ALA A 104 -9.05 2.97 -3.79
N HIS A 105 -9.38 2.12 -4.75
CA HIS A 105 -10.30 1.03 -4.50
C HIS A 105 -9.60 -0.10 -3.75
N PHE A 106 -10.15 -0.53 -2.61
CA PHE A 106 -9.64 -1.66 -1.83
C PHE A 106 -10.78 -2.60 -1.43
N ASP A 107 -10.77 -3.82 -1.99
CA ASP A 107 -11.71 -4.88 -1.63
C ASP A 107 -11.16 -5.70 -0.46
N LEU A 108 -11.52 -5.31 0.77
CA LEU A 108 -11.11 -6.03 1.99
C LEU A 108 -11.52 -7.51 1.97
N SER A 109 -12.69 -7.82 1.41
CA SER A 109 -13.17 -9.19 1.27
C SER A 109 -12.33 -9.99 0.26
N GLY A 110 -11.97 -9.36 -0.86
CA GLY A 110 -11.05 -9.91 -1.85
C GLY A 110 -9.65 -10.13 -1.27
N PHE A 111 -9.13 -9.18 -0.49
CA PHE A 111 -7.87 -9.32 0.22
C PHE A 111 -7.88 -10.55 1.14
N LYS A 112 -8.86 -10.67 2.01
CA LYS A 112 -8.98 -11.81 2.96
C LYS A 112 -9.09 -13.17 2.26
N ARG A 113 -9.60 -13.20 1.03
CA ARG A 113 -9.70 -14.41 0.19
C ARG A 113 -8.52 -14.60 -0.75
N GLY A 114 -7.44 -13.82 -0.60
CA GLY A 114 -6.26 -13.92 -1.45
C GLY A 114 -6.46 -13.48 -2.91
N ARG A 115 -7.52 -12.68 -3.22
CA ARG A 115 -7.79 -12.20 -4.57
C ARG A 115 -7.27 -10.80 -4.84
N GLN A 116 -6.95 -10.05 -3.78
CA GLN A 116 -6.39 -8.71 -3.87
C GLN A 116 -5.09 -8.62 -3.07
N ALA A 117 -4.16 -7.78 -3.57
CA ALA A 117 -2.94 -7.43 -2.84
C ALA A 117 -3.25 -6.70 -1.53
N PRO A 118 -2.35 -6.74 -0.54
CA PRO A 118 -2.45 -5.97 0.70
C PRO A 118 -2.53 -4.46 0.52
N LEU A 119 -2.19 -3.94 -0.66
CA LEU A 119 -2.15 -2.52 -1.00
C LEU A 119 -2.87 -2.26 -2.32
N SER A 120 -3.40 -1.04 -2.49
CA SER A 120 -3.88 -0.50 -3.75
C SER A 120 -3.52 0.98 -3.86
N VAL A 121 -3.27 1.44 -5.08
CA VAL A 121 -2.87 2.81 -5.40
C VAL A 121 -3.80 3.41 -6.44
N ARG A 122 -4.12 4.70 -6.28
CA ARG A 122 -4.79 5.48 -7.31
C ARG A 122 -4.14 6.85 -7.43
N LEU A 123 -3.77 7.23 -8.64
CA LEU A 123 -3.30 8.54 -9.02
C LEU A 123 -4.38 9.22 -9.87
N THR A 124 -4.90 10.35 -9.41
CA THR A 124 -5.90 11.13 -10.15
C THR A 124 -5.31 12.47 -10.57
N ARG A 125 -5.24 12.73 -11.87
CA ARG A 125 -4.79 13.99 -12.42
C ARG A 125 -5.94 15.00 -12.44
N LEU A 126 -5.73 16.13 -11.76
CA LEU A 126 -6.65 17.25 -11.72
C LEU A 126 -6.32 18.28 -12.81
N ALA A 127 -7.09 19.37 -12.87
CA ALA A 127 -6.81 20.50 -13.77
C ALA A 127 -5.42 21.13 -13.56
N ASP A 128 -5.02 21.28 -12.28
CA ASP A 128 -3.82 21.99 -11.84
C ASP A 128 -3.00 21.24 -10.76
N GLY A 129 -3.30 19.95 -10.57
CA GLY A 129 -2.65 19.15 -9.53
C GLY A 129 -2.83 17.66 -9.72
N THR A 130 -2.41 16.91 -8.70
CA THR A 130 -2.55 15.45 -8.65
C THR A 130 -2.98 15.02 -7.25
N VAL A 131 -3.91 14.07 -7.17
CA VAL A 131 -4.24 13.33 -5.94
C VAL A 131 -3.62 11.94 -6.03
N LEU A 132 -2.78 11.59 -5.06
CA LEU A 132 -2.27 10.25 -4.87
C LEU A 132 -2.98 9.63 -3.67
N SER A 133 -3.61 8.49 -3.84
CA SER A 133 -4.28 7.77 -2.77
C SER A 133 -3.76 6.35 -2.65
N LEU A 134 -3.50 5.92 -1.41
CA LEU A 134 -3.12 4.56 -1.05
C LEU A 134 -4.11 4.02 -0.03
N HIS A 135 -4.60 2.80 -0.26
CA HIS A 135 -5.40 2.04 0.69
C HIS A 135 -4.75 0.68 0.91
N GLY A 136 -4.63 0.26 2.15
CA GLY A 136 -3.98 -1.02 2.48
C GLY A 136 -4.62 -1.75 3.65
N ALA A 137 -4.36 -3.06 3.74
CA ALA A 137 -4.75 -3.89 4.86
C ALA A 137 -3.93 -3.53 6.10
N HIS A 138 -4.60 -3.11 7.17
CA HIS A 138 -3.92 -2.67 8.40
C HIS A 138 -3.16 -3.81 9.09
N GLY A 139 -3.57 -5.06 8.87
CA GLY A 139 -2.82 -6.23 9.33
C GLY A 139 -1.50 -6.50 8.58
N CYS A 140 -1.20 -5.76 7.51
CA CYS A 140 0.07 -5.87 6.79
C CYS A 140 1.00 -4.67 7.06
N MET A 141 0.50 -3.62 7.69
CA MET A 141 1.26 -2.41 8.06
C MET A 141 0.46 -1.60 9.07
N ASP A 142 1.13 -1.04 10.05
CA ASP A 142 0.58 -0.04 10.96
C ASP A 142 0.70 1.37 10.38
N GLY A 143 0.33 2.40 11.17
CA GLY A 143 0.39 3.78 10.72
C GLY A 143 1.79 4.26 10.41
N ASP A 144 2.76 3.90 11.23
CA ASP A 144 4.16 4.30 11.06
C ASP A 144 4.79 3.66 9.82
N ALA A 145 4.60 2.35 9.65
CA ALA A 145 5.02 1.61 8.46
C ALA A 145 4.36 2.14 7.18
N PHE A 146 3.08 2.56 7.25
CA PHE A 146 2.36 3.11 6.11
C PHE A 146 2.93 4.48 5.67
N TYR A 147 3.23 5.37 6.61
CA TYR A 147 3.85 6.66 6.28
C TYR A 147 5.30 6.50 5.83
N THR A 148 6.07 5.61 6.46
CA THR A 148 7.44 5.27 6.05
C THR A 148 7.47 4.69 4.62
N LEU A 149 6.50 3.84 4.26
CA LEU A 149 6.33 3.34 2.90
C LEU A 149 6.21 4.48 1.88
N VAL A 150 5.35 5.47 2.16
CA VAL A 150 5.13 6.61 1.26
C VAL A 150 6.35 7.53 1.20
N GLU A 151 7.01 7.76 2.32
CA GLU A 151 8.28 8.52 2.36
C GLU A 151 9.37 7.83 1.53
N ASN A 152 9.56 6.52 1.70
CA ASN A 152 10.51 5.72 0.93
C ASN A 152 10.18 5.75 -0.57
N TRP A 153 8.88 5.74 -0.93
CA TRP A 153 8.48 5.92 -2.32
C TRP A 153 8.92 7.28 -2.87
N GLY A 154 8.69 8.36 -2.12
CA GLY A 154 9.15 9.70 -2.47
C GLY A 154 10.67 9.76 -2.64
N ARG A 155 11.44 9.13 -1.74
CA ARG A 155 12.90 9.03 -1.84
C ARG A 155 13.34 8.32 -3.12
N LEU A 156 12.78 7.13 -3.39
CA LEU A 156 13.08 6.38 -4.62
C LEU A 156 12.72 7.15 -5.89
N HIS A 157 11.61 7.89 -5.87
CA HIS A 157 11.19 8.71 -7.00
C HIS A 157 12.19 9.84 -7.29
N ARG A 158 12.83 10.40 -6.27
CA ARG A 158 13.89 11.41 -6.39
C ARG A 158 15.30 10.84 -6.56
N GLY A 159 15.45 9.50 -6.59
CA GLY A 159 16.78 8.84 -6.67
C GLY A 159 17.56 8.87 -5.35
N GLU A 160 16.89 9.09 -4.23
CA GLU A 160 17.49 9.11 -2.90
C GLU A 160 17.50 7.71 -2.26
N PRO A 161 18.41 7.45 -1.30
CA PRO A 161 18.44 6.19 -0.57
C PRO A 161 17.19 6.04 0.31
N VAL A 162 16.69 4.81 0.42
CA VAL A 162 15.55 4.47 1.29
C VAL A 162 15.99 4.15 2.72
N VAL A 163 15.08 4.34 3.66
CA VAL A 163 15.20 3.76 5.00
C VAL A 163 14.79 2.30 4.89
N GLN A 164 15.73 1.38 5.16
CA GLN A 164 15.48 -0.06 5.04
C GLN A 164 14.41 -0.50 6.05
N PRO A 165 13.27 -1.04 5.61
CA PRO A 165 12.28 -1.57 6.54
C PRO A 165 12.81 -2.84 7.23
N VAL A 166 12.51 -2.97 8.51
CA VAL A 166 12.79 -4.19 9.27
C VAL A 166 11.56 -5.09 9.17
N ALA A 167 11.69 -6.21 8.46
CA ALA A 167 10.61 -7.19 8.28
C ALA A 167 10.76 -8.43 9.17
N ASP A 168 11.75 -8.45 10.07
CA ASP A 168 12.03 -9.58 10.96
C ASP A 168 11.08 -9.58 12.15
N GLN A 169 10.04 -10.40 12.06
CA GLN A 169 9.04 -10.56 13.11
C GLN A 169 9.58 -11.30 14.34
N SER A 170 10.75 -11.93 14.28
CA SER A 170 11.37 -12.58 15.45
C SER A 170 11.82 -11.55 16.50
N LEU A 171 11.98 -10.28 16.08
CA LEU A 171 12.30 -9.16 16.97
C LEU A 171 11.09 -8.68 17.80
N LEU A 172 9.86 -9.11 17.44
CA LEU A 172 8.67 -8.77 18.21
C LEU A 172 8.61 -9.62 19.48
N PRO A 173 8.23 -9.04 20.64
CA PRO A 173 7.99 -9.79 21.85
C PRO A 173 6.97 -10.91 21.58
N GLN A 174 7.35 -12.15 21.85
CA GLN A 174 6.39 -13.26 21.80
C GLN A 174 5.40 -13.09 22.97
N PRO A 175 4.08 -13.27 22.74
CA PRO A 175 3.13 -13.25 23.84
C PRO A 175 3.54 -14.33 24.86
N ALA A 176 3.64 -13.92 26.12
CA ALA A 176 3.82 -14.90 27.20
C ALA A 176 2.72 -15.94 27.08
N THR A 177 3.08 -17.22 27.06
CA THR A 177 2.11 -18.32 27.17
C THR A 177 1.41 -18.12 28.51
N LEU A 178 0.18 -17.61 28.48
CA LEU A 178 -0.67 -17.63 29.68
C LEU A 178 -0.85 -19.11 30.03
N SER A 179 -0.24 -19.54 31.11
CA SER A 179 -0.52 -20.86 31.67
C SER A 179 -2.02 -20.89 31.98
N ALA A 180 -2.74 -21.85 31.40
CA ALA A 180 -4.13 -22.10 31.74
C ALA A 180 -4.19 -22.48 33.21
N GLY A 181 -4.43 -21.52 34.12
CA GLY A 181 -4.50 -21.77 35.55
C GLY A 181 -4.28 -20.57 36.48
N GLU A 182 -4.57 -19.33 36.07
CA GLU A 182 -4.76 -18.20 36.98
C GLU A 182 -6.04 -17.43 36.66
#